data_5cd2df8e278196dd542ff469efbeaf36
#
_entry.id   5cd2df8e278196dd542ff469efbeaf36
#
_cell.length_a   1.000
_cell.length_b   1.000
_cell.length_c   1.000
_cell.angle_alpha   90.00
_cell.angle_beta   90.00
_cell.angle_gamma   90.00
#
_symmetry.space_group_name_H-M   'P 1'
#
loop_
_entity.id
_entity.type
_entity.pdbx_description
1 polymer ?
#
loop_
_entity_poly.entity_id
_entity_poly.type
_entity_poly.pdbx_seq_one_letter_code
_entity_poly.pdbx_strand_id
1 'polypeptide(L)'
;QGVSGLSIAFDLPTQTGYDSDHELSKGEVGRVGVPISTIEDMQLLLKNIPLDRISISMTINSTAIVLLSFLIVVAEENNIPLNKLRGTIQNDILKEYIARGTYIYPPKPSMKLVTDIFEYCNMHMKNWNTISISGYHIREAGATAVEELAFTFSNAIAYTQAAIDKGLDVNEFSNQMSFFFNSHNNFFEEIAKFRAARKIWAKIMKD
;
A
#
# COMPACT_ATOMS: atom_id res chain seq x y z
N GLN A 1 26.10 -2.96 -2.34
CA GLN A 1 25.94 -4.41 -2.16
C GLN A 1 24.99 -5.06 -3.19
N GLY A 2 24.55 -4.36 -4.22
CA GLY A 2 23.74 -4.91 -5.31
C GLY A 2 22.26 -5.15 -5.00
N VAL A 3 21.73 -4.61 -3.90
CA VAL A 3 20.29 -4.67 -3.58
C VAL A 3 19.53 -3.73 -4.50
N SER A 4 18.51 -4.25 -5.20
CA SER A 4 17.67 -3.51 -6.16
C SER A 4 16.31 -3.08 -5.61
N GLY A 5 15.95 -3.51 -4.41
CA GLY A 5 14.70 -3.19 -3.75
C GLY A 5 14.83 -3.08 -2.24
N LEU A 6 14.03 -2.21 -1.65
CA LEU A 6 13.94 -1.99 -0.21
C LEU A 6 12.48 -2.10 0.21
N SER A 7 12.21 -2.95 1.19
CA SER A 7 10.89 -3.03 1.83
C SER A 7 10.96 -2.37 3.21
N ILE A 8 10.06 -1.44 3.47
CA ILE A 8 9.99 -0.67 4.71
C ILE A 8 8.73 -1.07 5.46
N ALA A 9 8.92 -1.62 6.66
CA ALA A 9 7.87 -1.81 7.65
C ALA A 9 7.92 -0.67 8.67
N PHE A 10 6.79 -0.10 8.98
CA PHE A 10 6.66 0.98 9.96
C PHE A 10 6.14 0.45 11.28
N ASP A 11 6.53 1.10 12.38
CA ASP A 11 6.06 0.72 13.69
C ASP A 11 4.57 1.07 13.93
N LEU A 12 4.01 0.57 15.01
CA LEU A 12 2.59 0.74 15.29
C LEU A 12 2.18 2.22 15.49
N PRO A 13 2.95 3.07 16.21
CA PRO A 13 2.65 4.50 16.28
C PRO A 13 2.55 5.15 14.90
N THR A 14 3.53 4.94 14.03
CA THR A 14 3.51 5.45 12.65
C THR A 14 2.27 4.98 11.86
N GLN A 15 1.88 3.71 12.03
CA GLN A 15 0.70 3.14 11.36
C GLN A 15 -0.62 3.74 11.85
N THR A 16 -0.68 4.15 13.12
CA THR A 16 -1.89 4.70 13.77
C THR A 16 -1.88 6.22 13.89
N GLY A 17 -0.83 6.90 13.38
CA GLY A 17 -0.75 8.35 13.30
C GLY A 17 -0.37 9.02 14.62
N TYR A 18 0.37 8.33 15.48
CA TYR A 18 0.95 8.91 16.70
C TYR A 18 2.43 9.18 16.51
N ASP A 19 2.89 10.31 17.03
CA ASP A 19 4.31 10.61 17.14
C ASP A 19 4.98 9.71 18.20
N SER A 20 6.31 9.55 18.09
CA SER A 20 7.06 8.63 18.95
C SER A 20 7.07 9.05 20.42
N ASP A 21 6.85 10.34 20.73
CA ASP A 21 6.77 10.89 22.08
C ASP A 21 5.36 10.90 22.67
N HIS A 22 4.37 10.49 21.90
CA HIS A 22 2.98 10.39 22.37
C HIS A 22 2.85 9.31 23.47
N GLU A 23 2.00 9.54 24.46
CA GLU A 23 1.81 8.63 25.59
C GLU A 23 1.45 7.20 25.14
N LEU A 24 0.55 7.06 24.16
CA LEU A 24 0.13 5.78 23.61
C LEU A 24 1.22 5.05 22.79
N SER A 25 2.29 5.73 22.42
CA SER A 25 3.42 5.14 21.68
C SER A 25 4.42 4.43 22.59
N LYS A 26 4.29 4.59 23.91
CA LYS A 26 5.23 4.05 24.88
C LYS A 26 5.32 2.51 24.81
N GLY A 27 6.50 2.01 24.52
CA GLY A 27 6.78 0.57 24.41
C GLY A 27 6.54 -0.03 23.02
N GLU A 28 6.03 0.75 22.07
CA GLU A 28 5.78 0.31 20.69
C GLU A 28 6.72 0.98 19.66
N VAL A 29 7.38 2.06 20.04
CA VAL A 29 8.31 2.80 19.15
C VAL A 29 9.45 1.89 18.67
N GLY A 30 9.59 1.73 17.36
CA GLY A 30 10.64 0.93 16.73
C GLY A 30 10.54 -0.58 16.92
N ARG A 31 9.47 -1.10 17.53
CA ARG A 31 9.35 -2.52 17.91
C ARG A 31 9.08 -3.46 16.74
N VAL A 32 8.19 -3.08 15.84
CA VAL A 32 7.77 -3.92 14.70
C VAL A 32 8.09 -3.30 13.35
N GLY A 33 8.77 -2.18 13.35
CA GLY A 33 9.15 -1.44 12.16
C GLY A 33 9.84 -0.12 12.53
N VAL A 34 10.14 0.71 11.53
CA VAL A 34 10.82 1.99 11.74
C VAL A 34 9.83 3.05 12.22
N PRO A 35 10.20 3.86 13.24
CA PRO A 35 9.40 4.99 13.68
C PRO A 35 9.64 6.19 12.75
N ILE A 36 8.58 6.73 12.19
CA ILE A 36 8.61 7.94 11.37
C ILE A 36 7.55 8.90 11.87
N SER A 37 7.95 9.91 12.60
CA SER A 37 7.08 10.98 13.09
C SER A 37 7.18 12.24 12.23
N THR A 38 8.37 12.50 11.68
CA THR A 38 8.66 13.74 10.95
C THR A 38 9.36 13.47 9.61
N ILE A 39 9.50 14.52 8.80
CA ILE A 39 10.26 14.47 7.56
C ILE A 39 11.74 14.16 7.79
N GLU A 40 12.31 14.64 8.89
CA GLU A 40 13.70 14.39 9.27
C GLU A 40 13.95 12.90 9.50
N ASP A 41 13.00 12.18 10.09
CA ASP A 41 13.09 10.73 10.27
C ASP A 41 13.14 10.02 8.90
N MET A 42 12.31 10.45 7.96
CA MET A 42 12.31 9.89 6.59
C MET A 42 13.60 10.22 5.85
N GLN A 43 14.13 11.43 5.99
CA GLN A 43 15.43 11.84 5.45
C GLN A 43 16.56 10.97 6.02
N LEU A 44 16.55 10.71 7.32
CA LEU A 44 17.53 9.85 7.99
C LEU A 44 17.44 8.40 7.49
N LEU A 45 16.23 7.86 7.39
CA LEU A 45 15.97 6.50 6.89
C LEU A 45 16.49 6.30 5.47
N LEU A 46 16.28 7.29 4.61
CA LEU A 46 16.62 7.21 3.18
C LEU A 46 17.99 7.78 2.83
N LYS A 47 18.75 8.22 3.84
CA LYS A 47 20.09 8.81 3.65
C LYS A 47 21.02 7.85 2.90
N ASN A 48 21.64 8.36 1.84
CA ASN A 48 22.57 7.62 0.97
C ASN A 48 21.92 6.45 0.18
N ILE A 49 20.60 6.39 0.10
CA ILE A 49 19.89 5.40 -0.73
C ILE A 49 19.61 6.01 -2.10
N PRO A 50 20.05 5.36 -3.21
CA PRO A 50 19.84 5.87 -4.57
C PRO A 50 18.39 5.60 -5.00
N LEU A 51 17.46 6.48 -4.66
CA LEU A 51 16.01 6.33 -4.87
C LEU A 51 15.63 6.19 -6.35
N ASP A 52 16.45 6.70 -7.27
CA ASP A 52 16.29 6.58 -8.71
C ASP A 52 16.67 5.19 -9.26
N ARG A 53 17.35 4.37 -8.47
CA ARG A 53 17.93 3.07 -8.91
C ARG A 53 17.30 1.87 -8.24
N ILE A 54 16.63 2.05 -7.12
CA ILE A 54 15.99 0.97 -6.36
C ILE A 54 14.46 1.06 -6.43
N SER A 55 13.79 -0.04 -6.11
CA SER A 55 12.35 -0.06 -5.86
C SER A 55 12.10 0.01 -4.35
N ILE A 56 11.14 0.84 -3.92
CA ILE A 56 10.77 0.98 -2.52
C ILE A 56 9.36 0.47 -2.29
N SER A 57 9.19 -0.47 -1.38
CA SER A 57 7.87 -0.95 -0.94
C SER A 57 7.59 -0.44 0.47
N MET A 58 6.48 0.25 0.66
CA MET A 58 6.04 0.80 1.95
C MET A 58 4.77 0.10 2.43
N THR A 59 4.89 -0.63 3.53
CA THR A 59 3.76 -1.33 4.17
C THR A 59 3.07 -0.38 5.14
N ILE A 60 2.18 0.45 4.61
CA ILE A 60 1.46 1.50 5.35
C ILE A 60 0.08 1.75 4.73
N ASN A 61 -0.93 2.03 5.55
CA ASN A 61 -2.33 2.17 5.13
C ASN A 61 -2.94 3.51 5.57
N SER A 62 -3.37 3.67 6.81
CA SER A 62 -4.07 4.88 7.26
C SER A 62 -3.25 6.16 7.10
N THR A 63 -1.96 6.11 7.35
CA THR A 63 -1.00 7.22 7.21
C THR A 63 -0.25 7.20 5.88
N ALA A 64 -0.67 6.37 4.93
CA ALA A 64 0.01 6.20 3.65
C ALA A 64 0.26 7.51 2.91
N ILE A 65 -0.73 8.40 2.88
CA ILE A 65 -0.61 9.70 2.19
C ILE A 65 0.51 10.56 2.81
N VAL A 66 0.68 10.53 4.13
CA VAL A 66 1.73 11.29 4.83
C VAL A 66 3.11 10.71 4.50
N LEU A 67 3.27 9.39 4.63
CA LEU A 67 4.56 8.72 4.35
C LEU A 67 4.98 8.84 2.88
N LEU A 68 4.01 8.77 1.96
CA LEU A 68 4.27 9.02 0.54
C LEU A 68 4.70 10.47 0.29
N SER A 69 4.04 11.44 0.94
CA SER A 69 4.43 12.85 0.86
C SER A 69 5.84 13.08 1.37
N PHE A 70 6.24 12.45 2.47
CA PHE A 70 7.62 12.52 2.97
C PHE A 70 8.61 11.94 1.95
N LEU A 71 8.31 10.78 1.33
CA LEU A 71 9.16 10.22 0.28
C LEU A 71 9.31 11.17 -0.91
N ILE A 72 8.23 11.83 -1.32
CA ILE A 72 8.22 12.81 -2.41
C ILE A 72 9.13 13.99 -2.08
N VAL A 73 8.99 14.58 -0.89
CA VAL A 73 9.84 15.70 -0.43
C VAL A 73 11.32 15.28 -0.40
N VAL A 74 11.63 14.11 0.15
CA VAL A 74 13.02 13.59 0.16
C VAL A 74 13.57 13.43 -1.26
N ALA A 75 12.77 12.97 -2.21
CA ALA A 75 13.20 12.84 -3.61
C ALA A 75 13.45 14.20 -4.25
N GLU A 76 12.57 15.19 -4.03
CA GLU A 76 12.70 16.55 -4.55
C GLU A 76 13.94 17.25 -3.99
N GLU A 77 14.20 17.15 -2.68
CA GLU A 77 15.40 17.70 -2.03
C GLU A 77 16.71 17.11 -2.58
N ASN A 78 16.66 15.85 -3.00
CA ASN A 78 17.78 15.16 -3.64
C ASN A 78 17.83 15.33 -5.16
N ASN A 79 16.98 16.21 -5.74
CA ASN A 79 16.86 16.46 -7.18
C ASN A 79 16.55 15.19 -8.00
N ILE A 80 15.76 14.27 -7.42
CA ILE A 80 15.33 13.04 -8.09
C ILE A 80 13.94 13.27 -8.71
N PRO A 81 13.80 13.18 -10.04
CA PRO A 81 12.49 13.33 -10.68
C PRO A 81 11.51 12.26 -10.22
N LEU A 82 10.26 12.64 -9.89
CA LEU A 82 9.25 11.72 -9.35
C LEU A 82 8.93 10.56 -10.29
N ASN A 83 9.03 10.75 -11.59
CA ASN A 83 8.85 9.69 -12.58
C ASN A 83 9.97 8.63 -12.58
N LYS A 84 11.07 8.85 -11.84
CA LYS A 84 12.13 7.86 -11.61
C LYS A 84 11.87 7.00 -10.38
N LEU A 85 11.03 7.45 -9.46
CA LEU A 85 10.66 6.66 -8.30
C LEU A 85 9.89 5.41 -8.74
N ARG A 86 10.32 4.27 -8.21
CA ARG A 86 9.70 2.97 -8.46
C ARG A 86 9.38 2.31 -7.14
N GLY A 87 8.22 1.70 -7.05
CA GLY A 87 7.84 1.02 -5.83
C GLY A 87 6.36 0.82 -5.67
N THR A 88 5.98 0.60 -4.42
CA THR A 88 4.58 0.33 -4.05
C THR A 88 4.30 0.90 -2.68
N ILE A 89 3.16 1.55 -2.53
CA ILE A 89 2.58 1.81 -1.22
C ILE A 89 1.37 0.89 -1.03
N GLN A 90 1.24 0.26 0.15
CA GLN A 90 0.15 -0.71 0.37
C GLN A 90 -1.21 -0.04 0.27
N ASN A 91 -1.46 1.05 1.01
CA ASN A 91 -2.62 1.93 0.84
C ASN A 91 -3.97 1.19 0.77
N ASP A 92 -4.07 0.01 1.39
CA ASP A 92 -5.27 -0.81 1.44
C ASP A 92 -5.98 -0.63 2.77
N ILE A 93 -6.91 0.32 2.82
CA ILE A 93 -7.61 0.65 4.06
C ILE A 93 -8.80 -0.29 4.35
N LEU A 94 -9.45 -0.84 3.33
CA LEU A 94 -10.62 -1.69 3.53
C LEU A 94 -10.27 -2.97 4.29
N LYS A 95 -9.10 -3.57 4.02
CA LYS A 95 -8.66 -4.74 4.78
C LYS A 95 -8.36 -4.43 6.26
N GLU A 96 -8.06 -3.19 6.59
CA GLU A 96 -7.89 -2.78 7.98
C GLU A 96 -9.20 -2.88 8.77
N TYR A 97 -10.33 -2.50 8.17
CA TYR A 97 -11.65 -2.66 8.80
C TYR A 97 -12.08 -4.12 8.91
N ILE A 98 -11.63 -4.98 8.01
CA ILE A 98 -12.06 -6.38 7.93
C ILE A 98 -11.19 -7.27 8.83
N ALA A 99 -9.87 -7.11 8.82
CA ALA A 99 -8.95 -8.11 9.35
C ALA A 99 -7.87 -7.57 10.29
N ARG A 100 -7.33 -6.36 10.08
CA ARG A 100 -6.11 -5.94 10.77
C ARG A 100 -6.31 -4.91 11.87
N GLY A 101 -7.22 -3.96 11.71
CA GLY A 101 -7.65 -3.04 12.78
C GLY A 101 -6.83 -1.76 12.95
N THR A 102 -5.82 -1.47 12.11
CA THR A 102 -5.01 -0.23 12.20
C THR A 102 -5.56 0.88 11.30
N TYR A 103 -6.79 1.30 11.55
CA TYR A 103 -7.40 2.44 10.86
C TYR A 103 -7.57 3.65 11.79
N ILE A 104 -7.57 4.85 11.20
CA ILE A 104 -7.70 6.13 11.93
C ILE A 104 -9.05 6.77 11.62
N TYR A 105 -9.41 6.83 10.33
CA TYR A 105 -10.59 7.54 9.85
C TYR A 105 -11.73 6.58 9.51
N PRO A 106 -12.99 7.04 9.49
CA PRO A 106 -14.10 6.26 8.96
C PRO A 106 -13.90 5.90 7.47
N PRO A 107 -14.64 4.91 6.93
CA PRO A 107 -14.42 4.42 5.57
C PRO A 107 -14.45 5.49 4.48
N LYS A 108 -15.43 6.40 4.50
CA LYS A 108 -15.59 7.43 3.44
C LYS A 108 -14.41 8.41 3.35
N PRO A 109 -13.94 9.06 4.43
CA PRO A 109 -12.72 9.85 4.39
C PRO A 109 -11.48 9.03 3.99
N SER A 110 -11.36 7.80 4.48
CA SER A 110 -10.24 6.92 4.13
C SER A 110 -10.20 6.61 2.63
N MET A 111 -11.34 6.30 2.01
CA MET A 111 -11.44 6.08 0.56
C MET A 111 -11.04 7.32 -0.24
N LYS A 112 -11.38 8.53 0.26
CA LYS A 112 -10.93 9.78 -0.37
C LYS A 112 -9.40 9.86 -0.38
N LEU A 113 -8.73 9.59 0.75
CA LEU A 113 -7.26 9.62 0.83
C LEU A 113 -6.61 8.61 -0.11
N VAL A 114 -7.19 7.40 -0.23
CA VAL A 114 -6.71 6.37 -1.17
C VAL A 114 -6.80 6.87 -2.61
N THR A 115 -7.92 7.43 -3.01
CA THR A 115 -8.11 7.93 -4.38
C THR A 115 -7.32 9.20 -4.68
N ASP A 116 -7.01 10.03 -3.67
CA ASP A 116 -6.10 11.18 -3.82
C ASP A 116 -4.67 10.70 -4.16
N ILE A 117 -4.20 9.61 -3.55
CA ILE A 117 -2.92 8.96 -3.92
C ILE A 117 -2.98 8.44 -5.37
N PHE A 118 -4.08 7.81 -5.79
CA PHE A 118 -4.24 7.34 -7.17
C PHE A 118 -4.09 8.47 -8.17
N GLU A 119 -4.83 9.56 -7.95
CA GLU A 119 -4.81 10.74 -8.81
C GLU A 119 -3.39 11.34 -8.92
N TYR A 120 -2.75 11.60 -7.78
CA TYR A 120 -1.42 12.19 -7.74
C TYR A 120 -0.38 11.31 -8.44
N CYS A 121 -0.36 10.01 -8.12
CA CYS A 121 0.60 9.09 -8.71
C CYS A 121 0.35 8.88 -10.21
N ASN A 122 -0.90 8.84 -10.63
CA ASN A 122 -1.22 8.75 -12.06
C ASN A 122 -0.67 9.95 -12.85
N MET A 123 -0.65 11.13 -12.28
CA MET A 123 -0.09 12.32 -12.92
C MET A 123 1.44 12.40 -12.86
N HIS A 124 2.05 12.07 -11.72
CA HIS A 124 3.44 12.42 -11.41
C HIS A 124 4.39 11.23 -11.23
N MET A 125 3.85 10.03 -10.91
CA MET A 125 4.64 8.86 -10.50
C MET A 125 4.23 7.60 -11.27
N LYS A 126 4.37 7.61 -12.58
CA LYS A 126 3.89 6.52 -13.47
C LYS A 126 4.48 5.13 -13.19
N ASN A 127 5.62 5.05 -12.49
CA ASN A 127 6.29 3.80 -12.12
C ASN A 127 5.99 3.36 -10.67
N TRP A 128 5.02 3.99 -10.01
CA TRP A 128 4.64 3.72 -8.64
C TRP A 128 3.31 2.98 -8.57
N ASN A 129 3.28 1.83 -7.88
CA ASN A 129 2.02 1.14 -7.59
C ASN A 129 1.31 1.86 -6.44
N THR A 130 0.11 2.33 -6.73
CA THR A 130 -0.68 3.19 -5.83
C THR A 130 -1.39 2.44 -4.72
N ILE A 131 -1.53 1.12 -4.90
CA ILE A 131 -2.16 0.22 -3.93
C ILE A 131 -1.60 -1.20 -4.08
N SER A 132 -1.55 -1.93 -2.97
CA SER A 132 -1.38 -3.38 -2.95
C SER A 132 -2.54 -3.98 -2.17
N ILE A 133 -3.57 -4.42 -2.88
CA ILE A 133 -4.82 -4.91 -2.31
C ILE A 133 -4.58 -6.28 -1.68
N SER A 134 -4.81 -6.38 -0.37
CA SER A 134 -4.27 -7.46 0.43
C SER A 134 -5.32 -8.49 0.83
N GLY A 135 -5.28 -9.66 0.19
CA GLY A 135 -5.95 -10.88 0.64
C GLY A 135 -5.21 -11.59 1.77
N TYR A 136 -3.89 -11.42 1.86
CA TYR A 136 -3.04 -12.07 2.85
C TYR A 136 -3.58 -11.95 4.28
N HIS A 137 -3.88 -10.74 4.75
CA HIS A 137 -4.34 -10.51 6.12
C HIS A 137 -5.73 -11.13 6.37
N ILE A 138 -6.59 -11.14 5.36
CA ILE A 138 -7.92 -11.78 5.41
C ILE A 138 -7.76 -13.30 5.57
N ARG A 139 -6.83 -13.89 4.81
CA ARG A 139 -6.49 -15.31 4.89
C ARG A 139 -5.94 -15.68 6.26
N GLU A 140 -4.99 -14.91 6.77
CA GLU A 140 -4.38 -15.10 8.10
C GLU A 140 -5.39 -14.90 9.24
N ALA A 141 -6.43 -14.11 9.04
CA ALA A 141 -7.54 -13.97 9.97
C ALA A 141 -8.51 -15.18 9.97
N GLY A 142 -8.27 -16.19 9.13
CA GLY A 142 -9.02 -17.46 9.13
C GLY A 142 -9.91 -17.70 7.91
N ALA A 143 -9.90 -16.83 6.91
CA ALA A 143 -10.65 -17.04 5.67
C ALA A 143 -10.09 -18.24 4.87
N THR A 144 -10.97 -18.91 4.14
CA THR A 144 -10.60 -19.93 3.15
C THR A 144 -9.96 -19.28 1.91
N ALA A 145 -9.35 -20.07 1.04
CA ALA A 145 -8.77 -19.58 -0.23
C ALA A 145 -9.84 -18.92 -1.13
N VAL A 146 -11.07 -19.42 -1.11
CA VAL A 146 -12.20 -18.85 -1.87
C VAL A 146 -12.63 -17.51 -1.26
N GLU A 147 -12.79 -17.43 0.04
CA GLU A 147 -13.15 -16.20 0.76
C GLU A 147 -12.06 -15.14 0.63
N GLU A 148 -10.78 -15.52 0.67
CA GLU A 148 -9.65 -14.61 0.40
C GLU A 148 -9.83 -13.91 -0.96
N LEU A 149 -10.10 -14.67 -2.03
CA LEU A 149 -10.33 -14.08 -3.35
C LEU A 149 -11.59 -13.22 -3.40
N ALA A 150 -12.70 -13.70 -2.83
CA ALA A 150 -13.98 -13.01 -2.85
C ALA A 150 -13.89 -11.64 -2.15
N PHE A 151 -13.35 -11.59 -0.94
CA PHE A 151 -13.22 -10.34 -0.19
C PHE A 151 -12.19 -9.40 -0.80
N THR A 152 -11.05 -9.93 -1.26
CA THR A 152 -10.02 -9.12 -1.91
C THR A 152 -10.54 -8.45 -3.18
N PHE A 153 -11.28 -9.17 -4.01
CA PHE A 153 -11.85 -8.59 -5.24
C PHE A 153 -13.01 -7.66 -4.96
N SER A 154 -13.81 -7.91 -3.91
CA SER A 154 -14.82 -6.95 -3.48
C SER A 154 -14.18 -5.60 -3.07
N ASN A 155 -13.07 -5.65 -2.33
CA ASN A 155 -12.29 -4.46 -2.01
C ASN A 155 -11.72 -3.79 -3.27
N ALA A 156 -11.18 -4.59 -4.19
CA ALA A 156 -10.60 -4.09 -5.44
C ALA A 156 -11.64 -3.38 -6.31
N ILE A 157 -12.85 -3.95 -6.43
CA ILE A 157 -13.99 -3.32 -7.13
C ILE A 157 -14.34 -1.99 -6.46
N ALA A 158 -14.42 -1.95 -5.13
CA ALA A 158 -14.74 -0.72 -4.39
C ALA A 158 -13.68 0.38 -4.61
N TYR A 159 -12.40 0.05 -4.63
CA TYR A 159 -11.32 1.01 -4.94
C TYR A 159 -11.40 1.50 -6.39
N THR A 160 -11.59 0.57 -7.34
CA THR A 160 -11.71 0.90 -8.76
C THR A 160 -12.90 1.84 -8.99
N GLN A 161 -14.06 1.50 -8.44
CA GLN A 161 -15.26 2.33 -8.56
C GLN A 161 -15.07 3.72 -7.95
N ALA A 162 -14.46 3.80 -6.75
CA ALA A 162 -14.19 5.09 -6.12
C ALA A 162 -13.23 5.98 -6.93
N ALA A 163 -12.27 5.39 -7.63
CA ALA A 163 -11.38 6.11 -8.54
C ALA A 163 -12.11 6.59 -9.80
N ILE A 164 -12.97 5.75 -10.38
CA ILE A 164 -13.83 6.12 -11.52
C ILE A 164 -14.80 7.25 -11.12
N ASP A 165 -15.46 7.14 -9.97
CA ASP A 165 -16.39 8.16 -9.47
C ASP A 165 -15.68 9.51 -9.22
N LYS A 166 -14.38 9.50 -8.95
CA LYS A 166 -13.52 10.68 -8.86
C LYS A 166 -13.17 11.26 -10.23
N GLY A 167 -13.44 10.56 -11.32
CA GLY A 167 -13.17 11.00 -12.69
C GLY A 167 -11.85 10.48 -13.27
N LEU A 168 -11.21 9.50 -12.63
CA LEU A 168 -9.98 8.91 -13.15
C LEU A 168 -10.29 7.88 -14.26
N ASP A 169 -9.48 7.84 -15.31
CA ASP A 169 -9.60 6.84 -16.36
C ASP A 169 -9.00 5.50 -15.89
N VAL A 170 -9.83 4.47 -15.87
CA VAL A 170 -9.45 3.11 -15.47
C VAL A 170 -8.29 2.57 -16.31
N ASN A 171 -8.21 2.91 -17.59
CA ASN A 171 -7.11 2.48 -18.46
C ASN A 171 -5.76 3.08 -18.08
N GLU A 172 -5.77 4.23 -17.37
CA GLU A 172 -4.54 4.88 -16.93
C GLU A 172 -4.08 4.38 -15.57
N PHE A 173 -4.98 4.32 -14.57
CA PHE A 173 -4.57 3.98 -13.20
C PHE A 173 -4.50 2.48 -12.92
N SER A 174 -5.21 1.62 -13.67
CA SER A 174 -5.26 0.19 -13.37
C SER A 174 -3.90 -0.51 -13.42
N ASN A 175 -2.98 0.02 -14.23
CA ASN A 175 -1.60 -0.47 -14.32
C ASN A 175 -0.80 -0.29 -13.01
N GLN A 176 -1.25 0.62 -12.16
CA GLN A 176 -0.61 0.94 -10.88
C GLN A 176 -1.27 0.23 -9.69
N MET A 177 -2.23 -0.65 -9.97
CA MET A 177 -2.86 -1.51 -8.96
C MET A 177 -2.14 -2.85 -8.88
N SER A 178 -1.86 -3.30 -7.66
CA SER A 178 -1.26 -4.60 -7.40
C SER A 178 -2.02 -5.37 -6.32
N PHE A 179 -1.73 -6.67 -6.20
CA PHE A 179 -2.37 -7.54 -5.22
C PHE A 179 -1.33 -8.24 -4.35
N PHE A 180 -1.71 -8.52 -3.12
CA PHE A 180 -0.94 -9.28 -2.16
C PHE A 180 -1.78 -10.43 -1.60
N PHE A 181 -1.51 -11.65 -2.04
CA PHE A 181 -2.20 -12.85 -1.60
C PHE A 181 -1.33 -13.71 -0.69
N ASN A 182 -1.98 -14.53 0.14
CA ASN A 182 -1.30 -15.58 0.86
C ASN A 182 -0.84 -16.70 -0.10
N SER A 183 0.14 -17.46 0.32
CA SER A 183 0.50 -18.76 -0.27
C SER A 183 0.61 -19.77 0.87
N HIS A 184 -0.48 -20.47 1.15
CA HIS A 184 -0.63 -21.39 2.27
C HIS A 184 -0.11 -22.81 1.92
N ASN A 185 -0.22 -23.76 2.85
CA ASN A 185 0.41 -25.09 2.76
C ASN A 185 -0.23 -26.03 1.72
N ASN A 186 -1.47 -25.83 1.30
CA ASN A 186 -2.11 -26.68 0.30
C ASN A 186 -1.65 -26.29 -1.11
N PHE A 187 -0.57 -26.91 -1.57
CA PHE A 187 0.13 -26.54 -2.81
C PHE A 187 -0.78 -26.45 -4.04
N PHE A 188 -1.62 -27.47 -4.27
CA PHE A 188 -2.46 -27.50 -5.46
C PHE A 188 -3.62 -26.50 -5.37
N GLU A 189 -4.19 -26.28 -4.21
CA GLU A 189 -5.20 -25.26 -3.96
C GLU A 189 -4.65 -23.87 -4.23
N GLU A 190 -3.42 -23.59 -3.76
CA GLU A 190 -2.77 -22.29 -3.97
C GLU A 190 -2.46 -22.05 -5.47
N ILE A 191 -1.99 -23.04 -6.20
CA ILE A 191 -1.82 -22.93 -7.66
C ILE A 191 -3.16 -22.63 -8.33
N ALA A 192 -4.21 -23.34 -7.97
CA ALA A 192 -5.54 -23.12 -8.51
C ALA A 192 -6.07 -21.74 -8.17
N LYS A 193 -5.90 -21.28 -6.92
CA LYS A 193 -6.27 -19.94 -6.45
C LYS A 193 -5.62 -18.86 -7.29
N PHE A 194 -4.31 -18.86 -7.48
CA PHE A 194 -3.62 -17.86 -8.29
C PHE A 194 -4.01 -17.86 -9.76
N ARG A 195 -4.32 -19.04 -10.31
CA ARG A 195 -4.87 -19.14 -11.69
C ARG A 195 -6.29 -18.57 -11.77
N ALA A 196 -7.13 -18.90 -10.80
CA ALA A 196 -8.48 -18.37 -10.70
C ALA A 196 -8.47 -16.85 -10.51
N ALA A 197 -7.61 -16.36 -9.62
CA ALA A 197 -7.46 -14.92 -9.33
C ALA A 197 -7.22 -14.11 -10.61
N ARG A 198 -6.23 -14.50 -11.41
CA ARG A 198 -5.93 -13.81 -12.68
C ARG A 198 -7.10 -13.82 -13.66
N LYS A 199 -7.79 -14.96 -13.78
CA LYS A 199 -8.92 -15.11 -14.69
C LYS A 199 -10.12 -14.28 -14.23
N ILE A 200 -10.43 -14.30 -12.94
CA ILE A 200 -11.55 -13.57 -12.35
C ILE A 200 -11.29 -12.06 -12.46
N TRP A 201 -10.12 -11.60 -12.07
CA TRP A 201 -9.78 -10.18 -12.14
C TRP A 201 -9.83 -9.65 -13.58
N ALA A 202 -9.27 -10.40 -14.53
CA ALA A 202 -9.33 -10.04 -15.94
C ALA A 202 -10.76 -9.96 -16.48
N LYS A 203 -11.70 -10.74 -15.93
CA LYS A 203 -13.13 -10.66 -16.28
C LYS A 203 -13.76 -9.41 -15.65
N ILE A 204 -13.55 -9.18 -14.35
CA ILE A 204 -14.07 -8.00 -13.63
C ILE A 204 -13.67 -6.69 -14.33
N MET A 205 -12.40 -6.60 -14.78
CA MET A 205 -11.90 -5.38 -15.43
C MET A 205 -12.37 -5.19 -16.88
N LYS A 206 -13.11 -6.12 -17.46
CA LYS A 206 -13.73 -6.00 -18.79
C LYS A 206 -15.19 -5.58 -18.74
N ASP A 207 -15.88 -5.90 -17.65
CA ASP A 207 -17.26 -5.57 -17.39
C ASP A 207 -17.39 -4.16 -16.81
#